data_757034f1f1c9b9aac6853a08ed47cc6d
#
_entry.id   757034f1f1c9b9aac6853a08ed47cc6d
#
_cell.length_a   1.000
_cell.length_b   1.000
_cell.length_c   1.000
_cell.angle_alpha   90.00
_cell.angle_beta   90.00
_cell.angle_gamma   90.00
#
_symmetry.space_group_name_H-M   'P 1'
#
loop_
_entity.id
_entity.type
_entity.pdbx_description
1 polymer ?
#
loop_
_entity_poly.entity_id
_entity_poly.type
_entity_poly.pdbx_seq_one_letter_code
_entity_poly.pdbx_strand_id
1 'polypeptide(L)'
;VTFDFVNGGMGCINYSTSVYDTNLESSITIVGEKGTIKVAGQYMNEVVYCNIEGYEMPELAPSNPPNDYGPYKGSAQNHHLVIKNVVDKLNEQGTITTNVLEGLKVVDIIERIYKVRDAQWKKTKK
;
A
#
# COMPACT_ATOMS: atom_id res chain seq x y z
N VAL A 1 -2.09 -14.44 1.42
CA VAL A 1 -3.54 -14.33 1.63
C VAL A 1 -4.20 -14.02 0.31
N THR A 2 -5.26 -14.79 -0.04
CA THR A 2 -6.13 -14.49 -1.18
C THR A 2 -7.48 -14.01 -0.68
N PHE A 3 -8.14 -13.15 -1.43
CA PHE A 3 -9.46 -12.61 -1.12
C PHE A 3 -10.23 -12.27 -2.39
N ASP A 4 -11.55 -12.24 -2.28
CA ASP A 4 -12.45 -11.84 -3.34
C ASP A 4 -13.09 -10.48 -3.02
N PHE A 5 -13.31 -9.66 -4.04
CA PHE A 5 -14.08 -8.43 -3.92
C PHE A 5 -15.57 -8.72 -4.05
N VAL A 6 -16.40 -7.99 -3.30
CA VAL A 6 -17.86 -8.17 -3.30
C VAL A 6 -18.48 -8.01 -4.70
N ASN A 7 -17.91 -7.12 -5.52
CA ASN A 7 -18.40 -6.82 -6.86
C ASN A 7 -17.68 -7.63 -7.97
N GLY A 8 -17.02 -8.71 -7.61
CA GLY A 8 -16.21 -9.54 -8.50
C GLY A 8 -14.74 -9.09 -8.54
N GLY A 9 -13.91 -9.99 -9.01
CA GLY A 9 -12.46 -9.85 -8.97
C GLY A 9 -11.83 -10.50 -7.73
N MET A 10 -10.52 -10.69 -7.77
CA MET A 10 -9.76 -11.33 -6.68
C MET A 10 -8.47 -10.55 -6.41
N GLY A 11 -7.94 -10.72 -5.22
CA GLY A 11 -6.66 -10.17 -4.83
C GLY A 11 -5.80 -11.17 -4.08
N CYS A 12 -4.49 -10.91 -4.06
CA CYS A 12 -3.52 -11.68 -3.31
C CYS A 12 -2.57 -10.73 -2.59
N ILE A 13 -2.38 -10.95 -1.29
CA ILE A 13 -1.37 -10.25 -0.50
C ILE A 13 -0.28 -11.25 -0.13
N ASN A 14 0.95 -10.96 -0.53
CA ASN A 14 2.15 -11.68 -0.13
C ASN A 14 2.99 -10.78 0.76
N TYR A 15 3.45 -11.31 1.87
CA TYR A 15 4.31 -10.61 2.81
C TYR A 15 5.32 -11.58 3.41
N SER A 16 6.57 -11.15 3.49
CA SER A 16 7.63 -11.89 4.13
C SER A 16 8.61 -10.95 4.82
N THR A 17 9.10 -11.35 5.99
CA THR A 17 10.23 -10.72 6.68
C THR A 17 11.53 -11.51 6.46
N SER A 18 11.46 -12.63 5.72
CA SER A 18 12.61 -13.51 5.44
C SER A 18 13.35 -13.07 4.18
N VAL A 19 13.73 -11.81 4.12
CA VAL A 19 14.55 -11.25 3.04
C VAL A 19 15.99 -11.16 3.51
N TYR A 20 16.91 -11.48 2.62
CA TYR A 20 18.35 -11.39 2.91
C TYR A 20 18.79 -9.94 2.83
N ASP A 21 19.53 -9.49 3.84
CA ASP A 21 20.19 -8.18 3.96
C ASP A 21 19.23 -6.97 3.93
N THR A 22 18.55 -6.71 2.83
CA THR A 22 17.71 -5.52 2.65
C THR A 22 16.33 -5.86 2.10
N ASN A 23 15.35 -4.96 2.28
CA ASN A 23 14.04 -5.11 1.65
C ASN A 23 14.19 -5.16 0.13
N LEU A 24 13.61 -6.19 -0.48
CA LEU A 24 13.68 -6.40 -1.91
C LEU A 24 12.76 -5.44 -2.67
N GLU A 25 11.47 -5.50 -2.37
CA GLU A 25 10.43 -4.77 -3.08
C GLU A 25 9.20 -4.60 -2.19
N SER A 26 8.57 -3.45 -2.31
CA SER A 26 7.19 -3.25 -1.91
C SER A 26 6.40 -2.87 -3.15
N SER A 27 5.35 -3.62 -3.50
CA SER A 27 4.62 -3.34 -4.74
C SER A 27 3.12 -3.60 -4.63
N ILE A 28 2.39 -2.93 -5.49
CA ILE A 28 0.99 -3.21 -5.79
C ILE A 28 0.80 -3.25 -7.30
N THR A 29 0.13 -4.31 -7.78
CA THR A 29 -0.28 -4.42 -9.17
C THR A 29 -1.80 -4.50 -9.22
N ILE A 30 -2.42 -3.64 -10.03
CA ILE A 30 -3.85 -3.65 -10.28
C ILE A 30 -4.05 -4.00 -11.74
N VAL A 31 -4.80 -5.07 -11.99
CA VAL A 31 -5.22 -5.51 -13.32
C VAL A 31 -6.72 -5.32 -13.43
N GLY A 32 -7.15 -4.44 -14.30
CA GLY A 32 -8.56 -4.16 -14.57
C GLY A 32 -8.91 -4.44 -16.04
N GLU A 33 -10.19 -4.39 -16.36
CA GLU A 33 -10.70 -4.62 -17.71
C GLU A 33 -10.12 -3.63 -18.74
N LYS A 34 -9.85 -2.40 -18.33
CA LYS A 34 -9.40 -1.31 -19.20
C LYS A 34 -7.96 -0.88 -18.94
N GLY A 35 -7.21 -1.65 -18.19
CA GLY A 35 -5.81 -1.32 -18.01
C GLY A 35 -5.15 -2.01 -16.83
N THR A 36 -3.84 -1.83 -16.78
CA THR A 36 -2.98 -2.38 -15.74
C THR A 36 -2.03 -1.30 -15.27
N ILE A 37 -1.86 -1.22 -13.95
CA ILE A 37 -0.85 -0.36 -13.34
C ILE A 37 -0.06 -1.14 -12.29
N LYS A 38 1.25 -0.93 -12.22
CA LYS A 38 2.12 -1.43 -11.16
C LYS A 38 2.91 -0.28 -10.54
N VAL A 39 2.76 -0.13 -9.25
CA VAL A 39 3.65 0.70 -8.41
C VAL A 39 4.59 -0.25 -7.68
N ALA A 40 5.88 0.05 -7.67
CA ALA A 40 6.91 -0.81 -7.10
C ALA A 40 8.11 0.00 -6.59
N GLY A 41 9.27 -0.63 -6.51
CA GLY A 41 10.46 -0.12 -5.88
C GLY A 41 10.60 -0.61 -4.45
N GLN A 42 11.73 -0.34 -3.82
CA GLN A 42 11.98 -0.80 -2.46
C GLN A 42 10.92 -0.28 -1.46
N TYR A 43 10.33 0.88 -1.72
CA TYR A 43 9.39 1.57 -0.83
C TYR A 43 8.12 2.05 -1.54
N MET A 44 7.67 1.38 -2.62
CA MET A 44 6.52 1.80 -3.44
C MET A 44 6.68 3.22 -3.99
N ASN A 45 7.84 3.54 -4.47
CA ASN A 45 8.21 4.91 -4.87
C ASN A 45 8.26 5.11 -6.39
N GLU A 46 7.92 4.09 -7.18
CA GLU A 46 8.02 4.13 -8.63
C GLU A 46 6.77 3.54 -9.28
N VAL A 47 6.24 4.19 -10.32
CA VAL A 47 5.28 3.58 -11.25
C VAL A 47 6.07 2.88 -12.34
N VAL A 48 6.24 1.57 -12.21
CA VAL A 48 7.06 0.77 -13.14
C VAL A 48 6.30 0.29 -14.37
N TYR A 49 4.99 0.32 -14.32
CA TYR A 49 4.13 -0.04 -15.44
C TYR A 49 2.81 0.72 -15.35
N CYS A 50 2.39 1.30 -16.47
CA CYS A 50 1.06 1.91 -16.63
C CYS A 50 0.62 1.76 -18.08
N ASN A 51 -0.47 1.03 -18.29
CA ASN A 51 -1.13 0.91 -19.59
C ASN A 51 -2.63 0.87 -19.34
N ILE A 52 -3.29 1.98 -19.54
CA ILE A 52 -4.72 2.18 -19.27
C ILE A 52 -5.37 2.79 -20.49
N GLU A 53 -6.50 2.21 -20.93
CA GLU A 53 -7.25 2.68 -22.09
C GLU A 53 -7.64 4.15 -21.93
N GLY A 54 -7.23 4.98 -22.90
CA GLY A 54 -7.58 6.41 -22.92
C GLY A 54 -6.87 7.26 -21.86
N TYR A 55 -5.84 6.74 -21.19
CA TYR A 55 -5.06 7.48 -20.21
C TYR A 55 -3.58 7.48 -20.57
N GLU A 56 -3.01 8.65 -20.64
CA GLU A 56 -1.56 8.87 -20.77
C GLU A 56 -1.00 9.33 -19.43
N MET A 57 -0.03 8.58 -18.92
CA MET A 57 0.56 8.88 -17.62
C MET A 57 1.45 10.13 -17.76
N PRO A 58 1.21 11.18 -16.94
CA PRO A 58 2.08 12.36 -16.93
C PRO A 58 3.48 12.01 -16.42
N GLU A 59 4.45 12.84 -16.75
CA GLU A 59 5.77 12.77 -16.13
C GLU A 59 5.64 13.03 -14.62
N LEU A 60 6.11 12.07 -13.84
CA LEU A 60 6.05 12.15 -12.39
C LEU A 60 7.32 12.78 -11.82
N ALA A 61 7.16 13.67 -10.85
CA ALA A 61 8.28 14.18 -10.09
C ALA A 61 8.99 13.02 -9.36
N PRO A 62 10.31 13.10 -9.16
CA PRO A 62 11.04 12.13 -8.35
C PRO A 62 10.42 11.98 -6.95
N SER A 63 10.36 10.77 -6.45
CA SER A 63 9.93 10.54 -5.06
C SER A 63 10.92 11.12 -4.06
N ASN A 64 10.42 11.46 -2.87
CA ASN A 64 11.29 11.88 -1.78
C ASN A 64 12.26 10.75 -1.38
N PRO A 65 13.45 11.09 -0.88
CA PRO A 65 14.39 10.08 -0.42
C PRO A 65 13.81 9.24 0.72
N PRO A 66 14.32 8.02 0.96
CA PRO A 66 13.90 7.23 2.10
C PRO A 66 14.28 7.88 3.41
N ASN A 67 13.51 7.63 4.47
CA ASN A 67 13.88 7.95 5.83
C ASN A 67 15.16 7.19 6.20
N ASP A 68 16.13 7.89 6.73
CA ASP A 68 17.40 7.33 7.18
C ASP A 68 17.39 7.24 8.73
N TYR A 69 17.41 6.03 9.25
CA TYR A 69 17.44 5.72 10.67
C TYR A 69 18.83 5.21 11.10
N GLY A 70 19.85 5.41 10.29
CA GLY A 70 21.20 4.92 10.53
C GLY A 70 21.37 3.44 10.16
N PRO A 71 20.98 2.50 11.04
CA PRO A 71 21.12 1.07 10.78
C PRO A 71 20.24 0.55 9.61
N TYR A 72 19.15 1.25 9.30
CA TYR A 72 18.26 0.88 8.19
C TYR A 72 17.61 2.13 7.58
N LYS A 73 17.16 1.97 6.34
CA LYS A 73 16.36 2.96 5.63
C LYS A 73 14.90 2.54 5.59
N GLY A 74 14.00 3.49 5.80
CA GLY A 74 12.56 3.26 5.77
C GLY A 74 11.90 3.76 4.48
N SER A 75 10.58 3.93 4.53
CA SER A 75 9.80 4.50 3.43
C SER A 75 10.19 5.95 3.12
N ALA A 76 9.68 6.50 2.01
CA ALA A 76 9.93 7.87 1.60
C ALA A 76 9.55 8.91 2.70
N GLN A 77 10.30 10.00 2.76
CA GLN A 77 10.14 11.09 3.74
C GLN A 77 8.91 11.96 3.46
N ASN A 78 7.72 11.39 3.63
CA ASN A 78 6.44 12.04 3.31
C ASN A 78 5.65 12.52 4.54
N HIS A 79 6.21 12.43 5.74
CA HIS A 79 5.52 12.82 6.99
C HIS A 79 5.04 14.27 6.98
N HIS A 80 5.82 15.17 6.39
CA HIS A 80 5.46 16.59 6.26
C HIS A 80 4.18 16.80 5.44
N LEU A 81 3.89 15.94 4.45
CA LEU A 81 2.67 16.00 3.65
C LEU A 81 1.43 15.65 4.48
N VAL A 82 1.55 14.69 5.40
CA VAL A 82 0.47 14.34 6.34
C VAL A 82 0.17 15.51 7.26
N ILE A 83 1.21 16.11 7.85
CA ILE A 83 1.06 17.29 8.73
C ILE A 83 0.47 18.47 7.96
N LYS A 84 0.97 18.72 6.74
CA LYS A 84 0.43 19.76 5.87
C LYS A 84 -1.06 19.55 5.60
N ASN A 85 -1.50 18.32 5.29
CA ASN A 85 -2.90 18.02 5.04
C ASN A 85 -3.79 18.31 6.26
N VAL A 86 -3.31 18.03 7.48
CA VAL A 86 -4.00 18.40 8.72
C VAL A 86 -4.11 19.92 8.88
N VAL A 87 -3.01 20.64 8.67
CA VAL A 87 -2.97 22.11 8.77
C VAL A 87 -3.89 22.75 7.73
N ASP A 88 -3.84 22.29 6.48
CA ASP A 88 -4.73 22.77 5.42
C ASP A 88 -6.20 22.56 5.80
N LYS A 89 -6.53 21.41 6.40
CA LYS A 89 -7.90 21.15 6.87
C LYS A 89 -8.32 22.06 8.01
N LEU A 90 -7.44 22.31 8.98
CA LEU A 90 -7.73 23.24 10.08
C LEU A 90 -7.93 24.68 9.60
N ASN A 91 -7.29 25.06 8.51
CA ASN A 91 -7.45 26.34 7.86
C ASN A 91 -8.61 26.38 6.84
N GLU A 92 -9.47 25.36 6.82
CA GLU A 92 -10.57 25.22 5.88
C GLU A 92 -10.15 25.11 4.39
N GLN A 93 -8.88 24.79 4.12
CA GLN A 93 -8.24 24.68 2.82
C GLN A 93 -8.04 23.21 2.45
N GLY A 94 -9.10 22.47 2.20
CA GLY A 94 -8.97 21.08 1.74
C GLY A 94 -9.70 20.05 2.59
N THR A 95 -9.46 18.78 2.27
CA THR A 95 -10.09 17.64 2.93
C THR A 95 -9.03 16.71 3.54
N ILE A 96 -9.36 16.04 4.64
CA ILE A 96 -8.51 14.98 5.19
C ILE A 96 -8.51 13.80 4.21
N THR A 97 -7.34 13.43 3.72
CA THR A 97 -7.16 12.31 2.78
C THR A 97 -7.17 10.96 3.47
N THR A 98 -6.75 10.90 4.74
CA THR A 98 -6.70 9.67 5.54
C THR A 98 -7.41 9.93 6.88
N ASN A 99 -8.68 9.58 6.97
CA ASN A 99 -9.48 9.78 8.18
C ASN A 99 -9.56 8.50 9.02
N VAL A 100 -10.17 8.62 10.21
CA VAL A 100 -10.30 7.51 11.16
C VAL A 100 -11.09 6.32 10.59
N LEU A 101 -12.05 6.54 9.70
CA LEU A 101 -12.85 5.48 9.10
C LEU A 101 -12.01 4.66 8.09
N GLU A 102 -11.13 5.31 7.35
CA GLU A 102 -10.17 4.61 6.48
C GLU A 102 -9.19 3.78 7.31
N GLY A 103 -8.70 4.33 8.42
CA GLY A 103 -7.87 3.57 9.37
C GLY A 103 -8.61 2.36 9.95
N LEU A 104 -9.88 2.50 10.31
CA LEU A 104 -10.71 1.39 10.81
C LEU A 104 -10.87 0.26 9.78
N LYS A 105 -11.06 0.58 8.50
CA LYS A 105 -11.12 -0.42 7.42
C LYS A 105 -9.84 -1.24 7.32
N VAL A 106 -8.68 -0.59 7.44
CA VAL A 106 -7.38 -1.28 7.42
C VAL A 106 -7.25 -2.25 8.58
N VAL A 107 -7.62 -1.82 9.80
CA VAL A 107 -7.59 -2.67 11.01
C VAL A 107 -8.55 -3.85 10.88
N ASP A 108 -9.77 -3.65 10.37
CA ASP A 108 -10.75 -4.72 10.13
C ASP A 108 -10.20 -5.78 9.14
N ILE A 109 -9.56 -5.35 8.05
CA ILE A 109 -8.93 -6.27 7.09
C ILE A 109 -7.83 -7.10 7.77
N ILE A 110 -6.96 -6.47 8.55
CA ILE A 110 -5.87 -7.15 9.28
C ILE A 110 -6.45 -8.17 10.27
N GLU A 111 -7.50 -7.81 11.01
CA GLU A 111 -8.16 -8.70 11.96
C GLU A 111 -8.78 -9.93 11.25
N ARG A 112 -9.40 -9.73 10.10
CA ARG A 112 -9.94 -10.83 9.28
C ARG A 112 -8.84 -11.78 8.80
N ILE A 113 -7.70 -11.25 8.36
CA ILE A 113 -6.54 -12.05 7.97
C ILE A 113 -6.05 -12.91 9.15
N TYR A 114 -5.94 -12.34 10.34
CA TYR A 114 -5.55 -13.08 11.54
C TYR A 114 -6.56 -14.17 11.91
N LYS A 115 -7.85 -13.89 11.85
CA LYS A 115 -8.90 -14.89 12.10
C LYS A 115 -8.79 -16.10 11.16
N VAL A 116 -8.55 -15.86 9.87
CA VAL A 116 -8.36 -16.94 8.87
C VAL A 116 -7.09 -17.75 9.17
N ARG A 117 -5.97 -17.09 9.43
CA ARG A 117 -4.70 -17.72 9.81
C ARG A 117 -4.90 -18.63 11.03
N ASP A 118 -5.51 -18.13 12.08
CA ASP A 118 -5.66 -18.87 13.35
C ASP A 118 -6.62 -20.09 13.20
N ALA A 119 -7.65 -19.95 12.36
CA ALA A 119 -8.53 -21.05 12.03
C ALA A 119 -7.82 -22.16 11.25
N GLN A 120 -6.93 -21.82 10.32
CA GLN A 120 -6.11 -22.78 9.58
C GLN A 120 -5.09 -23.47 10.49
N TRP A 121 -4.41 -22.72 11.34
CA TRP A 121 -3.42 -23.24 12.27
C TRP A 121 -3.99 -24.27 13.24
N LYS A 122 -5.22 -24.06 13.72
CA LYS A 122 -5.93 -25.02 14.58
C LYS A 122 -6.30 -26.32 13.86
N LYS A 123 -6.48 -26.30 12.54
CA LYS A 123 -6.76 -27.49 11.73
C LYS A 123 -5.52 -28.35 11.48
N THR A 124 -4.35 -27.74 11.36
CA THR A 124 -3.08 -28.44 11.08
C THR A 124 -2.45 -29.07 12.32
N LYS A 125 -2.90 -28.73 13.53
CA LYS A 125 -2.43 -29.33 14.79
C LYS A 125 -3.28 -30.51 15.30
N LYS A 126 -4.27 -30.95 14.53
CA LYS A 126 -5.03 -32.19 14.75
C LYS A 126 -4.52 -33.28 13.84
#